data_dc7959e8fbcdf2279988743a212daad5
#
_entry.id   dc7959e8fbcdf2279988743a212daad5
#
_cell.length_a   1.000
_cell.length_b   1.000
_cell.length_c   1.000
_cell.angle_alpha   90.00
_cell.angle_beta   90.00
_cell.angle_gamma   90.00
#
_symmetry.space_group_name_H-M   'P 1'
#
loop_
_entity.id
_entity.type
_entity.pdbx_description
1 polymer ?
#
loop_
_entity_poly.entity_id
_entity_poly.type
_entity_poly.pdbx_seq_one_letter_code
_entity_poly.pdbx_strand_id
1 'polypeptide(L)'
;GHEYFVFSGNFDGNGYTIKNLTIGTEASPYSGDVCGLFGATSGTIEDVVLENVSINYIGEKYSSAYYFRMAGALVGYSMGDIVNCTVTGLDMKAGSDGSYVTLNSIGGLVGIQDGDTTVSHSRVSGKIEETTKKGNVGGFVGTLVKGSSAKYCGADVSVEVTGNGRGIAVGGFVGIGNGVTTD
;
A
#
# COMPACT_ATOMS: atom_id res chain seq x y z
N GLY A 1 -13.82 15.43 7.01
CA GLY A 1 -13.10 14.16 6.94
C GLY A 1 -13.56 13.41 5.71
N HIS A 2 -12.64 12.78 4.97
CA HIS A 2 -13.02 11.88 3.88
C HIS A 2 -13.61 10.62 4.51
N GLU A 3 -14.84 10.28 4.13
CA GLU A 3 -15.42 8.99 4.50
C GLU A 3 -14.95 7.98 3.45
N TYR A 4 -14.03 7.11 3.84
CA TYR A 4 -13.70 5.94 3.02
C TYR A 4 -14.79 4.89 3.20
N PHE A 5 -15.21 4.29 2.10
CA PHE A 5 -16.02 3.08 2.19
C PHE A 5 -15.13 1.94 2.67
N VAL A 6 -15.31 1.55 3.93
CA VAL A 6 -14.48 0.56 4.60
C VAL A 6 -15.14 -0.81 4.54
N PHE A 7 -14.42 -1.80 4.06
CA PHE A 7 -14.82 -3.20 4.23
C PHE A 7 -14.60 -3.59 5.71
N SER A 8 -15.70 -3.76 6.46
CA SER A 8 -15.67 -4.04 7.90
C SER A 8 -15.81 -5.53 8.25
N GLY A 9 -16.06 -6.38 7.27
CA GLY A 9 -16.12 -7.83 7.45
C GLY A 9 -14.72 -8.47 7.50
N ASN A 10 -14.65 -9.70 8.01
CA ASN A 10 -13.48 -10.53 7.86
C ASN A 10 -13.51 -11.20 6.50
N PHE A 11 -12.33 -11.37 5.89
CA PHE A 11 -12.17 -12.06 4.62
C PHE A 11 -11.09 -13.12 4.74
N ASP A 12 -11.50 -14.38 4.61
CA ASP A 12 -10.64 -15.54 4.53
C ASP A 12 -10.52 -15.99 3.06
N GLY A 13 -9.33 -15.85 2.49
CA GLY A 13 -9.01 -16.30 1.13
C GLY A 13 -8.90 -17.83 1.03
N ASN A 14 -8.84 -18.52 2.16
CA ASN A 14 -8.74 -20.00 2.24
C ASN A 14 -7.63 -20.57 1.36
N GLY A 15 -6.55 -19.82 1.16
CA GLY A 15 -5.42 -20.19 0.31
C GLY A 15 -5.71 -20.16 -1.20
N TYR A 16 -6.88 -19.73 -1.62
CA TYR A 16 -7.17 -19.57 -3.05
C TYR A 16 -6.40 -18.39 -3.64
N THR A 17 -6.01 -18.55 -4.90
CA THR A 17 -5.24 -17.54 -5.63
C THR A 17 -6.14 -16.65 -6.49
N ILE A 18 -6.04 -15.35 -6.30
CA ILE A 18 -6.59 -14.33 -7.21
C ILE A 18 -5.46 -13.93 -8.16
N LYS A 19 -5.68 -14.06 -9.47
CA LYS A 19 -4.67 -13.81 -10.48
C LYS A 19 -5.01 -12.60 -11.35
N ASN A 20 -3.94 -11.95 -11.84
CA ASN A 20 -4.01 -10.88 -12.84
C ASN A 20 -4.89 -9.68 -12.40
N LEU A 21 -4.83 -9.34 -11.11
CA LEU A 21 -5.47 -8.12 -10.64
C LEU A 21 -4.84 -6.92 -11.34
N THR A 22 -5.66 -6.13 -12.04
CA THR A 22 -5.22 -4.90 -12.70
C THR A 22 -6.03 -3.73 -12.20
N ILE A 23 -5.34 -2.70 -11.69
CA ILE A 23 -5.95 -1.45 -11.22
C ILE A 23 -5.31 -0.28 -11.96
N GLY A 24 -6.08 0.37 -12.81
CA GLY A 24 -5.57 1.37 -13.75
C GLY A 24 -4.65 0.79 -14.82
N THR A 25 -4.33 1.58 -15.81
CA THR A 25 -3.37 1.27 -16.88
C THR A 25 -2.48 2.49 -17.12
N GLU A 26 -1.40 2.35 -17.88
CA GLU A 26 -0.56 3.51 -18.24
C GLU A 26 -1.35 4.59 -19.00
N ALA A 27 -2.30 4.18 -19.85
CA ALA A 27 -3.13 5.12 -20.60
C ALA A 27 -4.27 5.72 -19.76
N SER A 28 -4.70 5.05 -18.70
CA SER A 28 -5.76 5.49 -17.79
C SER A 28 -5.44 5.05 -16.36
N PRO A 29 -4.53 5.75 -15.68
CA PRO A 29 -4.18 5.42 -14.30
C PRO A 29 -5.35 5.61 -13.35
N TYR A 30 -5.38 4.80 -12.30
CA TYR A 30 -6.35 5.00 -11.22
C TYR A 30 -5.95 6.20 -10.36
N SER A 31 -6.92 7.04 -10.00
CA SER A 31 -6.67 8.31 -9.30
C SER A 31 -7.45 8.49 -7.98
N GLY A 32 -8.12 7.46 -7.49
CA GLY A 32 -8.82 7.51 -6.20
C GLY A 32 -7.89 7.62 -4.99
N ASP A 33 -8.46 7.82 -3.79
CA ASP A 33 -7.68 8.05 -2.56
C ASP A 33 -7.03 6.79 -2.00
N VAL A 34 -7.67 5.63 -2.19
CA VAL A 34 -7.19 4.33 -1.70
C VAL A 34 -7.21 3.29 -2.81
N CYS A 35 -6.18 2.44 -2.87
CA CYS A 35 -5.96 1.48 -3.95
C CYS A 35 -5.43 0.15 -3.42
N GLY A 36 -6.01 -0.95 -3.87
CA GLY A 36 -5.65 -2.32 -3.54
C GLY A 36 -6.76 -3.29 -3.90
N LEU A 37 -6.58 -4.61 -3.64
CA LEU A 37 -7.69 -5.56 -3.70
C LEU A 37 -8.83 -5.08 -2.79
N PHE A 38 -8.49 -4.59 -1.60
CA PHE A 38 -9.36 -3.82 -0.73
C PHE A 38 -8.85 -2.37 -0.68
N GLY A 39 -9.72 -1.40 -0.97
CA GLY A 39 -9.37 0.01 -0.82
C GLY A 39 -9.06 0.32 0.65
N ALA A 40 -10.04 0.15 1.54
CA ALA A 40 -9.89 0.27 2.99
C ALA A 40 -10.57 -0.89 3.72
N THR A 41 -9.98 -1.34 4.84
CA THR A 41 -10.53 -2.42 5.66
C THR A 41 -10.37 -2.14 7.15
N SER A 42 -11.32 -2.64 7.97
CA SER A 42 -11.23 -2.65 9.43
C SER A 42 -11.42 -4.06 10.02
N GLY A 43 -11.77 -5.05 9.22
CA GLY A 43 -11.79 -6.45 9.62
C GLY A 43 -10.49 -7.18 9.29
N THR A 44 -10.38 -8.42 9.71
CA THR A 44 -9.22 -9.29 9.40
C THR A 44 -9.25 -9.73 7.95
N ILE A 45 -8.10 -9.66 7.27
CA ILE A 45 -7.88 -10.25 5.95
C ILE A 45 -6.85 -11.35 6.13
N GLU A 46 -7.21 -12.59 5.77
CA GLU A 46 -6.34 -13.74 5.97
C GLU A 46 -6.33 -14.71 4.79
N ASP A 47 -5.22 -15.47 4.70
CA ASP A 47 -5.04 -16.55 3.73
C ASP A 47 -5.29 -16.16 2.27
N VAL A 48 -4.92 -14.93 1.88
CA VAL A 48 -5.08 -14.41 0.52
C VAL A 48 -3.79 -14.56 -0.27
N VAL A 49 -3.90 -15.14 -1.46
CA VAL A 49 -2.80 -15.20 -2.42
C VAL A 49 -3.14 -14.37 -3.65
N LEU A 50 -2.30 -13.38 -3.96
CA LEU A 50 -2.37 -12.60 -5.20
C LEU A 50 -1.19 -12.95 -6.10
N GLU A 51 -1.47 -13.13 -7.39
CA GLU A 51 -0.46 -13.48 -8.38
C GLU A 51 -0.61 -12.60 -9.62
N ASN A 52 0.51 -12.02 -10.10
CA ASN A 52 0.56 -11.11 -11.25
C ASN A 52 -0.34 -9.87 -11.04
N VAL A 53 0.04 -9.02 -10.10
CA VAL A 53 -0.69 -7.78 -9.77
C VAL A 53 -0.08 -6.61 -10.52
N SER A 54 -0.90 -5.88 -11.28
CA SER A 54 -0.51 -4.67 -11.99
C SER A 54 -1.29 -3.47 -11.46
N ILE A 55 -0.57 -2.47 -10.96
CA ILE A 55 -1.18 -1.24 -10.43
C ILE A 55 -0.54 -0.04 -11.10
N ASN A 56 -1.34 0.77 -11.78
CA ASN A 56 -0.96 2.08 -12.26
C ASN A 56 -1.79 3.13 -11.52
N TYR A 57 -1.13 3.82 -10.60
CA TYR A 57 -1.75 4.74 -9.67
C TYR A 57 -1.14 6.13 -9.77
N ILE A 58 -1.88 7.08 -10.28
CA ILE A 58 -1.44 8.48 -10.37
C ILE A 58 -2.42 9.35 -9.61
N GLY A 59 -1.89 9.99 -8.61
CA GLY A 59 -2.63 10.94 -7.85
C GLY A 59 -3.06 12.16 -8.65
N GLU A 60 -4.36 12.48 -8.69
CA GLU A 60 -4.87 13.69 -9.33
C GLU A 60 -4.34 14.97 -8.68
N LYS A 61 -4.27 16.03 -9.49
CA LYS A 61 -3.90 17.36 -9.06
C LYS A 61 -5.09 18.03 -8.37
N TYR A 62 -5.05 18.11 -7.04
CA TYR A 62 -6.03 18.92 -6.31
C TYR A 62 -5.49 20.32 -5.99
N SER A 63 -6.37 21.31 -6.02
CA SER A 63 -6.05 22.73 -5.78
C SER A 63 -5.97 23.13 -4.29
N SER A 64 -6.23 22.18 -3.37
CA SER A 64 -6.19 22.46 -1.93
C SER A 64 -5.47 21.35 -1.16
N ALA A 65 -4.74 21.73 -0.11
CA ALA A 65 -3.84 20.93 0.68
C ALA A 65 -4.50 19.74 1.42
N TYR A 66 -3.69 18.67 1.64
CA TYR A 66 -3.92 17.55 2.55
C TYR A 66 -4.88 16.45 2.06
N TYR A 67 -4.53 15.81 0.96
CA TYR A 67 -5.08 14.49 0.64
C TYR A 67 -4.04 13.42 0.91
N PHE A 68 -4.45 12.40 1.66
CA PHE A 68 -3.67 11.19 1.82
C PHE A 68 -4.04 10.22 0.70
N ARG A 69 -3.03 9.64 0.08
CA ARG A 69 -3.20 8.62 -0.94
C ARG A 69 -2.47 7.38 -0.52
N MET A 70 -3.15 6.28 -0.57
CA MET A 70 -2.67 5.04 -0.01
C MET A 70 -2.84 3.93 -1.03
N ALA A 71 -1.74 3.28 -1.38
CA ALA A 71 -1.77 2.13 -2.28
C ALA A 71 -0.98 0.97 -1.72
N GLY A 72 -1.58 -0.21 -1.81
CA GLY A 72 -0.95 -1.49 -1.54
C GLY A 72 -1.60 -2.55 -2.42
N ALA A 73 -0.88 -3.59 -2.79
CA ALA A 73 -1.45 -4.63 -3.65
C ALA A 73 -2.65 -5.31 -3.00
N LEU A 74 -2.59 -5.57 -1.69
CA LEU A 74 -3.67 -6.16 -0.93
C LEU A 74 -4.62 -5.10 -0.37
N VAL A 75 -4.09 -4.12 0.38
CA VAL A 75 -4.92 -3.10 1.06
C VAL A 75 -4.28 -1.73 0.93
N GLY A 76 -5.07 -0.73 0.51
CA GLY A 76 -4.64 0.68 0.53
C GLY A 76 -4.53 1.22 1.96
N TYR A 77 -5.59 1.10 2.75
CA TYR A 77 -5.66 1.54 4.15
C TYR A 77 -6.25 0.46 5.04
N SER A 78 -5.46 -0.07 5.96
CA SER A 78 -5.87 -1.13 6.87
C SER A 78 -5.96 -0.63 8.30
N MET A 79 -7.10 -0.88 8.94
CA MET A 79 -7.37 -0.76 10.36
C MET A 79 -7.74 -2.12 10.98
N GLY A 80 -7.37 -3.21 10.32
CA GLY A 80 -7.58 -4.59 10.78
C GLY A 80 -6.31 -5.42 10.63
N ASP A 81 -6.32 -6.62 11.18
CA ASP A 81 -5.19 -7.54 11.06
C ASP A 81 -5.09 -8.11 9.64
N ILE A 82 -3.85 -8.34 9.20
CA ILE A 82 -3.54 -9.03 7.95
C ILE A 82 -2.67 -10.23 8.28
N VAL A 83 -3.13 -11.42 7.93
CA VAL A 83 -2.50 -12.66 8.36
C VAL A 83 -2.28 -13.60 7.16
N ASN A 84 -1.07 -14.14 7.04
CA ASN A 84 -0.73 -15.18 6.05
C ASN A 84 -1.12 -14.82 4.60
N CYS A 85 -0.88 -13.57 4.19
CA CYS A 85 -1.19 -13.09 2.86
C CYS A 85 0.08 -13.03 1.99
N THR A 86 -0.06 -13.40 0.73
CA THR A 86 1.08 -13.43 -0.20
C THR A 86 0.74 -12.69 -1.49
N VAL A 87 1.67 -11.84 -1.94
CA VAL A 87 1.61 -11.17 -3.24
C VAL A 87 2.87 -11.53 -4.03
N THR A 88 2.69 -12.04 -5.24
CA THR A 88 3.79 -12.36 -6.15
C THR A 88 3.62 -11.69 -7.50
N GLY A 89 4.74 -11.30 -8.12
CA GLY A 89 4.72 -10.66 -9.42
C GLY A 89 4.03 -9.30 -9.40
N LEU A 90 4.26 -8.50 -8.34
CA LEU A 90 3.79 -7.11 -8.28
C LEU A 90 4.53 -6.26 -9.31
N ASP A 91 3.78 -5.50 -10.09
CA ASP A 91 4.24 -4.41 -10.95
C ASP A 91 3.43 -3.16 -10.61
N MET A 92 3.96 -2.34 -9.71
CA MET A 92 3.29 -1.12 -9.26
C MET A 92 4.02 0.10 -9.75
N LYS A 93 3.30 0.94 -10.50
CA LYS A 93 3.73 2.29 -10.87
C LYS A 93 2.86 3.28 -10.14
N ALA A 94 3.47 4.09 -9.29
CA ALA A 94 2.77 5.09 -8.52
C ALA A 94 3.41 6.46 -8.73
N GLY A 95 2.62 7.51 -8.58
CA GLY A 95 3.14 8.86 -8.76
C GLY A 95 2.10 9.94 -8.52
N SER A 96 2.54 11.19 -8.68
CA SER A 96 1.64 12.34 -8.72
C SER A 96 2.09 13.31 -9.82
N ASP A 97 1.15 13.81 -10.59
CA ASP A 97 1.39 14.78 -11.66
C ASP A 97 1.49 16.24 -11.17
N GLY A 98 1.32 16.48 -9.87
CA GLY A 98 1.09 17.80 -9.31
C GLY A 98 2.17 18.37 -8.41
N SER A 99 2.25 19.71 -8.40
CA SER A 99 3.11 20.51 -7.51
C SER A 99 2.55 20.68 -6.09
N TYR A 100 1.34 20.19 -5.80
CA TYR A 100 0.72 20.26 -4.49
C TYR A 100 0.90 18.97 -3.72
N VAL A 101 1.17 19.14 -2.46
CA VAL A 101 1.61 18.13 -1.51
C VAL A 101 0.49 17.15 -1.18
N THR A 102 0.47 16.03 -1.84
CA THR A 102 -0.22 14.86 -1.32
C THR A 102 0.81 14.00 -0.59
N LEU A 103 0.50 13.59 0.62
CA LEU A 103 1.28 12.57 1.32
C LEU A 103 0.83 11.21 0.75
N ASN A 104 1.64 10.67 -0.15
CA ASN A 104 1.42 9.31 -0.63
C ASN A 104 1.99 8.32 0.38
N SER A 105 1.30 7.23 0.59
CA SER A 105 1.81 6.08 1.33
C SER A 105 1.66 4.83 0.48
N ILE A 106 2.77 4.38 -0.08
CA ILE A 106 2.84 3.29 -1.04
C ILE A 106 3.56 2.12 -0.41
N GLY A 107 2.92 0.98 -0.37
CA GLY A 107 3.52 -0.27 0.09
C GLY A 107 3.27 -1.42 -0.87
N GLY A 108 4.19 -2.36 -0.94
CA GLY A 108 4.01 -3.52 -1.80
C GLY A 108 2.80 -4.36 -1.41
N LEU A 109 2.56 -4.54 -0.11
CA LEU A 109 1.39 -5.24 0.42
C LEU A 109 0.33 -4.25 0.90
N VAL A 110 0.70 -3.28 1.75
CA VAL A 110 -0.21 -2.36 2.44
C VAL A 110 0.29 -0.92 2.31
N GLY A 111 -0.59 -0.01 1.91
CA GLY A 111 -0.28 1.42 1.88
C GLY A 111 -0.06 1.96 3.30
N ILE A 112 -1.09 1.93 4.13
CA ILE A 112 -1.04 2.32 5.55
C ILE A 112 -1.63 1.21 6.41
N GLN A 113 -0.90 0.82 7.45
CA GLN A 113 -1.39 -0.02 8.54
C GLN A 113 -1.59 0.83 9.78
N ASP A 114 -2.80 0.87 10.35
CA ASP A 114 -3.23 1.74 11.45
C ASP A 114 -3.97 0.93 12.54
N GLY A 115 -4.19 1.52 13.70
CA GLY A 115 -5.15 1.05 14.70
C GLY A 115 -4.72 -0.15 15.54
N ASP A 116 -3.59 -0.13 16.24
CA ASP A 116 -3.14 -1.21 17.15
C ASP A 116 -3.26 -2.64 16.55
N THR A 117 -3.01 -2.76 15.25
CA THR A 117 -3.20 -3.98 14.45
C THR A 117 -1.89 -4.53 13.92
N THR A 118 -1.91 -5.78 13.48
CA THR A 118 -0.70 -6.49 13.05
C THR A 118 -0.83 -7.02 11.63
N VAL A 119 0.22 -6.82 10.82
CA VAL A 119 0.44 -7.62 9.61
C VAL A 119 1.39 -8.75 9.99
N SER A 120 1.00 -10.01 9.78
CA SER A 120 1.82 -11.15 10.16
C SER A 120 1.89 -12.25 9.10
N HIS A 121 3.01 -12.99 9.10
CA HIS A 121 3.25 -14.17 8.25
C HIS A 121 3.00 -13.90 6.75
N SER A 122 3.17 -12.65 6.31
CA SER A 122 2.81 -12.20 4.98
C SER A 122 4.05 -11.87 4.15
N ARG A 123 3.94 -11.98 2.83
CA ARG A 123 5.04 -11.76 1.90
C ARG A 123 4.60 -10.99 0.67
N VAL A 124 5.55 -10.24 0.09
CA VAL A 124 5.37 -9.58 -1.20
C VAL A 124 6.63 -9.70 -2.03
N SER A 125 6.47 -9.90 -3.35
CA SER A 125 7.57 -9.87 -4.31
C SER A 125 7.19 -9.16 -5.59
N GLY A 126 8.15 -8.44 -6.19
CA GLY A 126 7.95 -7.71 -7.44
C GLY A 126 8.68 -6.38 -7.51
N LYS A 127 8.04 -5.36 -8.06
CA LYS A 127 8.63 -4.03 -8.18
C LYS A 127 7.63 -2.90 -7.87
N ILE A 128 8.18 -1.80 -7.38
CA ILE A 128 7.49 -0.51 -7.19
C ILE A 128 8.33 0.57 -7.84
N GLU A 129 7.72 1.29 -8.77
CA GLU A 129 8.27 2.51 -9.37
C GLU A 129 7.47 3.71 -8.87
N GLU A 130 8.11 4.66 -8.22
CA GLU A 130 7.44 5.84 -7.64
C GLU A 130 8.07 7.13 -8.16
N THR A 131 7.22 8.04 -8.64
CA THR A 131 7.63 9.34 -9.21
C THR A 131 7.14 10.54 -8.41
N THR A 132 6.68 10.34 -7.18
CA THR A 132 6.14 11.42 -6.33
C THR A 132 7.21 12.37 -5.81
N LYS A 133 6.77 13.55 -5.42
CA LYS A 133 7.64 14.54 -4.76
C LYS A 133 7.57 14.50 -3.24
N LYS A 134 6.60 13.79 -2.66
CA LYS A 134 6.41 13.63 -1.22
C LYS A 134 5.67 12.35 -0.93
N GLY A 135 6.09 11.65 0.10
CA GLY A 135 5.39 10.45 0.54
C GLY A 135 6.30 9.44 1.23
N ASN A 136 5.72 8.32 1.55
CA ASN A 136 6.39 7.20 2.18
C ASN A 136 6.27 6.00 1.25
N VAL A 137 7.38 5.39 0.91
CA VAL A 137 7.44 4.22 0.04
C VAL A 137 8.14 3.09 0.77
N GLY A 138 7.45 1.97 0.94
CA GLY A 138 8.00 0.76 1.53
C GLY A 138 7.83 -0.46 0.62
N GLY A 139 8.82 -1.31 0.53
CA GLY A 139 8.70 -2.55 -0.22
C GLY A 139 7.59 -3.46 0.29
N PHE A 140 7.22 -3.36 1.57
CA PHE A 140 6.14 -4.10 2.20
C PHE A 140 5.00 -3.18 2.67
N VAL A 141 5.27 -2.22 3.56
CA VAL A 141 4.28 -1.26 4.07
C VAL A 141 4.79 0.16 3.86
N GLY A 142 3.96 1.04 3.30
CA GLY A 142 4.29 2.46 3.14
C GLY A 142 4.44 3.16 4.48
N THR A 143 3.42 3.04 5.33
CA THR A 143 3.39 3.65 6.68
C THR A 143 2.84 2.67 7.71
N LEU A 144 3.62 2.44 8.77
CA LEU A 144 3.14 1.83 10.02
C LEU A 144 2.83 2.95 11.03
N VAL A 145 1.57 3.09 11.40
CA VAL A 145 1.12 4.06 12.40
C VAL A 145 1.42 3.53 13.81
N LYS A 146 1.56 4.42 14.77
CA LYS A 146 1.81 4.05 16.17
C LYS A 146 0.78 3.03 16.67
N GLY A 147 1.26 1.96 17.29
CA GLY A 147 0.45 0.84 17.76
C GLY A 147 0.38 -0.33 16.80
N SER A 148 0.55 -0.10 15.49
CA SER A 148 0.58 -1.20 14.52
C SER A 148 1.96 -1.85 14.42
N SER A 149 1.98 -3.08 13.92
CA SER A 149 3.22 -3.87 13.80
C SER A 149 3.23 -4.75 12.55
N ALA A 150 4.44 -5.15 12.13
CA ALA A 150 4.66 -6.18 11.12
C ALA A 150 5.56 -7.27 11.69
N LYS A 151 5.12 -8.54 11.68
CA LYS A 151 5.81 -9.66 12.31
C LYS A 151 5.90 -10.86 11.37
N TYR A 152 7.08 -11.48 11.31
CA TYR A 152 7.31 -12.68 10.47
C TYR A 152 6.97 -12.46 8.99
N CYS A 153 7.24 -11.26 8.49
CA CYS A 153 6.92 -10.83 7.14
C CYS A 153 8.18 -10.73 6.27
N GLY A 154 7.99 -10.71 4.95
CA GLY A 154 9.09 -10.59 4.00
C GLY A 154 8.73 -9.75 2.78
N ALA A 155 9.71 -8.98 2.28
CA ALA A 155 9.63 -8.27 1.02
C ALA A 155 10.83 -8.63 0.14
N ASP A 156 10.54 -9.07 -1.08
CA ASP A 156 11.51 -9.24 -2.17
C ASP A 156 11.07 -8.30 -3.30
N VAL A 157 11.20 -7.01 -3.05
CA VAL A 157 10.66 -5.95 -3.90
C VAL A 157 11.78 -5.00 -4.32
N SER A 158 11.92 -4.79 -5.62
CA SER A 158 12.72 -3.68 -6.14
C SER A 158 11.93 -2.38 -5.96
N VAL A 159 12.49 -1.43 -5.24
CA VAL A 159 11.89 -0.10 -5.03
C VAL A 159 12.72 0.94 -5.74
N GLU A 160 12.16 1.55 -6.78
CA GLU A 160 12.77 2.63 -7.53
C GLU A 160 11.98 3.92 -7.31
N VAL A 161 12.65 4.95 -6.79
CA VAL A 161 12.03 6.27 -6.57
C VAL A 161 12.81 7.32 -7.34
N THR A 162 12.17 7.94 -8.31
CA THR A 162 12.79 8.95 -9.18
C THR A 162 12.39 10.40 -8.85
N GLY A 163 11.54 10.58 -7.86
CA GLY A 163 11.13 11.89 -7.37
C GLY A 163 12.27 12.66 -6.69
N ASN A 164 12.39 13.95 -6.95
CA ASN A 164 13.40 14.83 -6.35
C ASN A 164 12.83 15.76 -5.26
N GLY A 165 11.69 15.39 -4.68
CA GLY A 165 10.98 16.18 -3.67
C GLY A 165 11.63 16.10 -2.28
N ARG A 166 11.38 17.12 -1.45
CA ARG A 166 11.71 17.06 -0.02
C ARG A 166 10.61 16.32 0.72
N GLY A 167 10.97 15.40 1.64
CA GLY A 167 10.01 14.67 2.49
C GLY A 167 9.52 13.35 1.88
N ILE A 168 10.37 12.67 1.12
CA ILE A 168 10.16 11.26 0.74
C ILE A 168 10.93 10.38 1.73
N ALA A 169 10.23 9.44 2.33
CA ALA A 169 10.85 8.35 3.08
C ALA A 169 10.76 7.06 2.28
N VAL A 170 11.89 6.41 2.03
CA VAL A 170 11.98 5.18 1.25
C VAL A 170 12.62 4.09 2.09
N GLY A 171 11.99 2.94 2.17
CA GLY A 171 12.52 1.75 2.83
C GLY A 171 12.27 0.49 2.02
N GLY A 172 13.22 -0.43 2.01
CA GLY A 172 13.05 -1.73 1.36
C GLY A 172 11.94 -2.58 1.98
N PHE A 173 11.57 -2.31 3.23
CA PHE A 173 10.49 -2.98 3.94
C PHE A 173 9.40 -1.98 4.36
N VAL A 174 9.71 -1.02 5.22
CA VAL A 174 8.78 0.02 5.70
C VAL A 174 9.29 1.39 5.27
N GLY A 175 8.42 2.23 4.68
CA GLY A 175 8.75 3.61 4.32
C GLY A 175 8.91 4.48 5.58
N ILE A 176 7.93 4.50 6.46
CA ILE A 176 7.99 5.17 7.76
C ILE A 176 7.27 4.36 8.84
N GLY A 177 7.84 4.32 10.03
CA GLY A 177 7.24 3.71 11.22
C GLY A 177 7.29 4.66 12.41
N ASN A 178 6.15 4.93 13.01
CA ASN A 178 6.02 5.83 14.16
C ASN A 178 5.85 5.03 15.45
N GLY A 179 6.97 4.73 16.15
CA GLY A 179 6.94 4.00 17.42
C GLY A 179 6.37 2.58 17.28
N VAL A 180 6.80 1.89 16.24
CA VAL A 180 6.36 0.53 15.88
C VAL A 180 7.45 -0.49 16.19
N THR A 181 7.06 -1.75 16.34
CA THR A 181 7.98 -2.89 16.42
C THR A 181 7.88 -3.73 15.14
N THR A 182 9.03 -4.14 14.62
CA THR A 182 9.14 -5.10 13.52
C THR A 182 9.99 -6.27 14.00
N ASP A 183 9.48 -7.47 13.92
CA ASP A 183 10.18 -8.72 14.24
C ASP A 183 10.34 -9.58 12.99
#